data_00ca4e64b83784312a1a5f21e3f0b88c
#
_entry.id   00ca4e64b83784312a1a5f21e3f0b88c
#
_cell.length_a   1.000
_cell.length_b   1.000
_cell.length_c   1.000
_cell.angle_alpha   90.00
_cell.angle_beta   90.00
_cell.angle_gamma   90.00
#
_symmetry.space_group_name_H-M   'P 1'
#
loop_
_entity.id
_entity.type
_entity.pdbx_description
1 polymer ?
#
loop_
_entity_poly.entity_id
_entity_poly.type
_entity_poly.pdbx_seq_one_letter_code
_entity_poly.pdbx_strand_id
1 'polypeptide(L)'
;VRLIAPMIRTLTHKTKTTTTNTTAFAAGVTGGYTGAVSGYEDGQALGHADVYELVSVTENVGGADVTSHFDLDTGQKDTHYALGHIKLKSTSNYTAAVALDVAYKYFSHSSGDFFSVDSYTGQIDYSLIPKLGDIELRAAVDFRPRVANGSANFTGTGASTSFAPVKGTQFSTDIQFYLPRIDKVYLNAGGEFGVSPGVPSRYPAAPDIPSDSMHLYTMTIPAYTLNAGEVEVQFIDQRRYTMRDIGQIEKRINQIEYYSVLSFLEAEAQNTQVLDSNNNSRWKSGYLVDAFSNTRMSRSNSPEYKAAVDLRARTLRPPFAQGNAALAYHASSTTQQTGDLITLPSTSAAIITQGQYSGQI
;
A
#
# COMPACT_ATOMS: atom_id res chain seq x y z
N VAL A 1 -27.97 49.02 -12.30
CA VAL A 1 -26.83 48.40 -12.99
C VAL A 1 -26.16 47.46 -11.99
N ARG A 2 -26.15 46.18 -12.28
CA ARG A 2 -25.46 45.19 -11.43
C ARG A 2 -24.07 44.98 -12.02
N LEU A 3 -23.03 45.48 -11.33
CA LEU A 3 -21.65 45.25 -11.73
C LEU A 3 -21.18 43.90 -11.16
N ILE A 4 -20.76 43.00 -12.03
CA ILE A 4 -20.11 41.73 -11.65
C ILE A 4 -18.66 41.87 -12.10
N ALA A 5 -17.75 41.98 -11.15
CA ALA A 5 -16.32 42.00 -11.41
C ALA A 5 -15.69 40.74 -10.81
N PRO A 6 -14.79 40.04 -11.52
CA PRO A 6 -13.99 38.97 -10.93
C PRO A 6 -13.05 39.59 -9.89
N MET A 7 -13.08 39.05 -8.68
CA MET A 7 -12.15 39.46 -7.63
C MET A 7 -11.06 38.38 -7.48
N ILE A 8 -9.82 38.81 -7.55
CA ILE A 8 -8.67 38.00 -7.22
C ILE A 8 -8.26 38.36 -5.79
N ARG A 9 -8.18 37.38 -4.93
CA ARG A 9 -7.66 37.51 -3.58
C ARG A 9 -6.35 36.75 -3.44
N THR A 10 -5.31 37.43 -2.99
CA THR A 10 -4.08 36.77 -2.56
C THR A 10 -4.31 36.20 -1.17
N LEU A 11 -4.03 34.91 -1.00
CA LEU A 11 -4.15 34.22 0.26
C LEU A 11 -2.86 34.36 1.07
N THR A 12 -3.02 34.48 2.39
CA THR A 12 -1.92 34.58 3.32
C THR A 12 -1.62 33.22 3.98
N HIS A 13 -0.36 32.92 4.04
CA HIS A 13 0.13 31.69 4.67
C HIS A 13 0.05 31.79 6.21
N LYS A 14 -0.38 30.71 6.85
CA LYS A 14 -0.35 30.56 8.32
C LYS A 14 0.90 29.83 8.75
N THR A 15 1.44 30.19 9.89
CA THR A 15 2.51 29.43 10.54
C THR A 15 1.98 28.63 11.72
N LYS A 16 2.58 27.49 11.96
CA LYS A 16 2.37 26.66 13.14
C LYS A 16 3.56 26.81 14.07
N THR A 17 3.32 26.97 15.36
CA THR A 17 4.37 27.06 16.35
C THR A 17 4.18 25.97 17.39
N THR A 18 5.20 25.15 17.59
CA THR A 18 5.18 24.07 18.58
C THR A 18 5.13 24.63 19.99
N THR A 19 4.18 24.14 20.76
CA THR A 19 4.02 24.49 22.18
C THR A 19 3.84 23.24 23.00
N THR A 20 4.55 23.13 24.13
CA THR A 20 4.35 22.06 25.10
C THR A 20 3.38 22.53 26.17
N ASN A 21 2.44 21.68 26.53
CA ASN A 21 1.51 21.92 27.63
C ASN A 21 1.37 20.67 28.50
N THR A 22 0.98 20.88 29.75
CA THR A 22 0.65 19.80 30.68
C THR A 22 -0.77 20.02 31.22
N THR A 23 -1.59 19.01 31.13
CA THR A 23 -2.97 19.02 31.67
C THR A 23 -3.10 17.97 32.75
N ALA A 24 -3.60 18.36 33.90
CA ALA A 24 -3.86 17.46 35.01
C ALA A 24 -5.31 16.93 34.91
N PHE A 25 -5.46 15.62 35.07
CA PHE A 25 -6.74 14.94 35.17
C PHE A 25 -6.94 14.42 36.60
N ALA A 26 -8.17 14.57 37.12
CA ALA A 26 -8.51 14.11 38.46
C ALA A 26 -8.39 12.60 38.61
N ALA A 27 -8.20 12.12 39.84
CA ALA A 27 -8.19 10.69 40.15
C ALA A 27 -9.49 10.02 39.70
N GLY A 28 -9.40 8.78 39.24
CA GLY A 28 -10.55 8.01 38.75
C GLY A 28 -10.95 8.33 37.29
N VAL A 29 -10.28 9.26 36.63
CA VAL A 29 -10.44 9.50 35.20
C VAL A 29 -9.54 8.54 34.45
N THR A 30 -10.05 7.37 34.14
CA THR A 30 -9.37 6.37 33.33
C THR A 30 -9.50 6.76 31.86
N GLY A 31 -8.73 7.74 31.41
CA GLY A 31 -8.50 8.04 30.00
C GLY A 31 -9.68 7.83 29.03
N GLY A 32 -10.89 8.17 29.44
CA GLY A 32 -11.96 8.33 28.49
C GLY A 32 -12.95 7.22 28.27
N TYR A 33 -12.92 6.16 29.04
CA TYR A 33 -13.92 5.10 28.86
C TYR A 33 -15.10 5.15 29.85
N THR A 34 -15.01 5.95 30.88
CA THR A 34 -16.09 6.06 31.87
C THR A 34 -16.51 7.51 32.06
N GLY A 35 -17.53 7.88 31.40
CA GLY A 35 -18.14 9.18 31.52
C GLY A 35 -17.83 10.05 30.32
N ALA A 36 -18.47 9.71 29.22
CA ALA A 36 -18.59 10.62 28.10
C ALA A 36 -19.09 11.95 28.62
N VAL A 37 -18.22 12.95 28.65
CA VAL A 37 -18.69 14.32 28.59
C VAL A 37 -19.39 14.39 27.25
N SER A 38 -20.69 14.68 27.26
CA SER A 38 -21.55 14.75 26.09
C SER A 38 -20.83 15.49 24.95
N GLY A 39 -20.50 14.79 23.87
CA GLY A 39 -19.80 15.32 22.70
C GLY A 39 -18.40 14.77 22.42
N TYR A 40 -17.83 13.95 23.30
CA TYR A 40 -16.55 13.28 23.07
C TYR A 40 -16.75 11.78 23.16
N GLU A 41 -16.87 11.15 22.03
CA GLU A 41 -17.20 9.72 21.97
C GLU A 41 -16.07 8.83 22.52
N ASP A 42 -14.83 9.31 22.59
CA ASP A 42 -13.67 8.46 22.84
C ASP A 42 -12.48 9.14 23.53
N GLY A 43 -12.56 9.49 24.78
CA GLY A 43 -11.38 9.91 25.53
C GLY A 43 -11.47 11.22 26.25
N GLN A 44 -10.42 11.56 27.02
CA GLN A 44 -10.30 12.82 27.76
C GLN A 44 -9.68 13.90 26.88
N ALA A 45 -10.37 15.06 26.77
CA ALA A 45 -9.89 16.19 26.01
C ALA A 45 -8.69 16.87 26.67
N LEU A 46 -7.66 17.13 25.88
CA LEU A 46 -6.44 17.81 26.30
C LEU A 46 -6.60 19.35 26.35
N GLY A 47 -7.70 19.86 25.83
CA GLY A 47 -8.02 21.30 25.85
C GLY A 47 -7.41 22.11 24.70
N HIS A 48 -6.56 21.52 23.87
CA HIS A 48 -5.96 22.17 22.70
C HIS A 48 -6.27 21.39 21.42
N ALA A 49 -6.44 22.13 20.34
CA ALA A 49 -6.57 21.55 19.00
C ALA A 49 -5.18 21.40 18.36
N ASP A 50 -5.10 20.54 17.34
CA ASP A 50 -3.88 20.26 16.57
C ASP A 50 -2.74 19.72 17.45
N VAL A 51 -3.07 18.77 18.32
CA VAL A 51 -2.10 18.02 19.11
C VAL A 51 -1.42 17.01 18.19
N TYR A 52 -0.09 16.91 18.27
CA TYR A 52 0.65 16.01 17.38
C TYR A 52 1.53 14.98 18.11
N GLU A 53 1.87 15.23 19.38
CA GLU A 53 2.75 14.36 20.15
C GLU A 53 2.30 14.26 21.61
N LEU A 54 2.22 13.04 22.12
CA LEU A 54 2.08 12.74 23.54
C LEU A 54 3.49 12.56 24.12
N VAL A 55 3.89 13.43 25.03
CA VAL A 55 5.23 13.41 25.63
C VAL A 55 5.30 12.41 26.78
N SER A 56 4.41 12.55 27.75
CA SER A 56 4.33 11.65 28.90
C SER A 56 2.96 11.70 29.57
N VAL A 57 2.58 10.59 30.15
CA VAL A 57 1.47 10.48 31.12
C VAL A 57 2.07 9.97 32.41
N THR A 58 2.02 10.78 33.46
CA THR A 58 2.62 10.45 34.76
C THR A 58 1.58 10.50 35.87
N GLU A 59 1.68 9.61 36.81
CA GLU A 59 0.88 9.68 38.02
C GLU A 59 1.33 10.85 38.90
N ASN A 60 0.38 11.68 39.32
CA ASN A 60 0.67 12.85 40.17
C ASN A 60 1.21 12.41 41.57
N VAL A 61 0.79 11.23 42.01
CA VAL A 61 1.28 10.62 43.28
C VAL A 61 2.19 9.46 42.92
N GLY A 62 3.45 9.56 43.28
CA GLY A 62 4.46 8.53 43.01
C GLY A 62 5.26 8.72 41.73
N GLY A 63 4.81 9.56 40.81
CA GLY A 63 5.52 9.92 39.57
C GLY A 63 5.74 8.77 38.57
N ALA A 64 4.98 7.71 38.67
CA ALA A 64 5.12 6.59 37.75
C ALA A 64 4.75 7.00 36.30
N ASP A 65 5.59 6.63 35.34
CA ASP A 65 5.33 6.84 33.92
C ASP A 65 4.41 5.72 33.40
N VAL A 66 3.21 6.11 32.98
CA VAL A 66 2.17 5.23 32.46
C VAL A 66 1.81 5.51 31.01
N THR A 67 2.66 6.25 30.32
CA THR A 67 2.48 6.68 28.91
C THR A 67 2.16 5.51 27.98
N SER A 68 2.78 4.35 28.20
CA SER A 68 2.58 3.15 27.35
C SER A 68 1.15 2.62 27.34
N HIS A 69 0.35 2.97 28.32
CA HIS A 69 -1.06 2.54 28.46
C HIS A 69 -2.04 3.40 27.66
N PHE A 70 -1.59 4.54 27.14
CA PHE A 70 -2.46 5.50 26.47
C PHE A 70 -2.14 5.67 25.00
N ASP A 71 -3.17 5.97 24.22
CA ASP A 71 -3.07 6.40 22.83
C ASP A 71 -3.48 7.87 22.70
N LEU A 72 -2.82 8.57 21.82
CA LEU A 72 -3.16 9.94 21.45
C LEU A 72 -4.12 9.95 20.26
N ASP A 73 -5.27 10.58 20.42
CA ASP A 73 -6.11 11.06 19.31
C ASP A 73 -5.76 12.52 19.05
N THR A 74 -5.20 12.79 17.91
CA THR A 74 -4.73 14.14 17.54
C THR A 74 -5.85 15.14 17.31
N GLY A 75 -7.11 14.68 17.26
CA GLY A 75 -8.27 15.52 16.97
C GLY A 75 -8.37 15.97 15.50
N GLN A 76 -7.60 15.36 14.60
CA GLN A 76 -7.66 15.69 13.18
C GLN A 76 -8.99 15.20 12.57
N LYS A 77 -9.76 16.12 12.00
CA LYS A 77 -11.01 15.82 11.27
C LYS A 77 -10.88 16.35 9.83
N ASP A 78 -11.66 15.79 8.92
CA ASP A 78 -11.65 16.24 7.50
C ASP A 78 -12.01 17.70 7.34
N THR A 79 -12.89 18.21 8.21
CA THR A 79 -13.44 19.54 8.12
C THR A 79 -12.76 20.57 9.02
N HIS A 80 -12.14 20.15 10.10
CA HIS A 80 -11.54 21.04 11.09
C HIS A 80 -10.56 20.31 12.01
N TYR A 81 -9.76 21.10 12.73
CA TYR A 81 -8.94 20.61 13.84
C TYR A 81 -9.77 20.62 15.12
N ALA A 82 -10.18 19.43 15.60
CA ALA A 82 -10.84 19.27 16.89
C ALA A 82 -9.81 19.24 18.03
N LEU A 83 -10.30 19.22 19.28
CA LEU A 83 -9.40 19.05 20.42
C LEU A 83 -8.75 17.66 20.37
N GLY A 84 -7.49 17.60 20.78
CA GLY A 84 -6.80 16.33 21.00
C GLY A 84 -7.34 15.62 22.25
N HIS A 85 -7.30 14.29 22.24
CA HIS A 85 -7.76 13.45 23.34
C HIS A 85 -6.72 12.36 23.65
N ILE A 86 -6.67 11.94 24.90
CA ILE A 86 -5.99 10.71 25.28
C ILE A 86 -7.02 9.61 25.53
N LYS A 87 -6.68 8.41 25.11
CA LYS A 87 -7.51 7.20 25.28
C LYS A 87 -6.71 6.12 25.97
N LEU A 88 -7.32 5.40 26.87
CA LEU A 88 -6.72 4.18 27.42
C LEU A 88 -6.75 3.11 26.31
N LYS A 89 -5.62 2.45 26.06
CA LYS A 89 -5.57 1.34 25.10
C LYS A 89 -6.51 0.22 25.51
N SER A 90 -7.23 -0.34 24.56
CA SER A 90 -8.16 -1.46 24.81
C SER A 90 -7.48 -2.71 25.36
N THR A 91 -6.18 -2.85 25.14
CA THR A 91 -5.33 -3.95 25.64
C THR A 91 -4.73 -3.65 27.00
N SER A 92 -4.94 -2.46 27.56
CA SER A 92 -4.36 -2.04 28.82
C SER A 92 -5.24 -2.48 30.00
N ASN A 93 -4.61 -3.01 31.02
CA ASN A 93 -5.18 -3.32 32.34
C ASN A 93 -4.91 -2.22 33.38
N TYR A 94 -4.38 -1.09 32.93
CA TYR A 94 -4.11 0.03 33.81
C TYR A 94 -5.41 0.63 34.34
N THR A 95 -5.45 0.86 35.65
CA THR A 95 -6.56 1.55 36.31
C THR A 95 -6.00 2.75 37.04
N ALA A 96 -6.39 3.94 36.61
CA ALA A 96 -5.95 5.17 37.23
C ALA A 96 -6.64 5.36 38.59
N ALA A 97 -5.95 5.02 39.66
CA ALA A 97 -6.42 5.27 41.04
C ALA A 97 -6.04 6.69 41.51
N VAL A 98 -5.13 7.35 40.83
CA VAL A 98 -4.57 8.67 41.16
C VAL A 98 -4.77 9.65 40.01
N ALA A 99 -4.58 10.94 40.29
CA ALA A 99 -4.57 11.96 39.26
C ALA A 99 -3.42 11.75 38.28
N LEU A 100 -3.65 12.10 37.03
CA LEU A 100 -2.65 11.97 35.96
C LEU A 100 -2.26 13.35 35.45
N ASP A 101 -0.97 13.54 35.26
CA ASP A 101 -0.40 14.70 34.58
C ASP A 101 0.00 14.29 33.16
N VAL A 102 -0.63 14.89 32.17
CA VAL A 102 -0.44 14.57 30.75
C VAL A 102 0.32 15.69 30.06
N ALA A 103 1.55 15.44 29.68
CA ALA A 103 2.37 16.34 28.91
C ALA A 103 2.24 16.01 27.40
N TYR A 104 1.97 17.02 26.59
CA TYR A 104 1.77 16.88 25.15
C TYR A 104 2.25 18.11 24.40
N LYS A 105 2.47 17.96 23.10
CA LYS A 105 2.80 19.05 22.20
C LYS A 105 1.68 19.29 21.21
N TYR A 106 1.41 20.55 20.95
CA TYR A 106 0.40 20.97 19.97
C TYR A 106 0.94 22.14 19.15
N PHE A 107 0.31 22.41 18.02
CA PHE A 107 0.62 23.57 17.21
C PHE A 107 -0.31 24.73 17.55
N SER A 108 0.26 25.86 17.90
CA SER A 108 -0.46 27.13 17.90
C SER A 108 -0.44 27.71 16.49
N HIS A 109 -1.53 28.33 16.10
CA HIS A 109 -1.74 28.84 14.74
C HIS A 109 -1.63 30.36 14.69
N SER A 110 -0.86 30.89 13.72
CA SER A 110 -0.86 32.31 13.42
C SER A 110 -2.15 32.74 12.65
N SER A 111 -2.32 34.03 12.44
CA SER A 111 -3.32 34.54 11.51
C SER A 111 -2.93 34.18 10.06
N GLY A 112 -3.93 34.05 9.20
CA GLY A 112 -3.75 33.74 7.80
C GLY A 112 -4.90 32.87 7.24
N ASP A 113 -4.75 32.39 6.02
CA ASP A 113 -5.83 31.73 5.30
C ASP A 113 -5.61 30.20 5.19
N PHE A 114 -4.37 29.73 5.03
CA PHE A 114 -4.08 28.32 4.77
C PHE A 114 -2.76 27.86 5.41
N PHE A 115 -2.62 26.56 5.53
CA PHE A 115 -1.36 25.87 5.90
C PHE A 115 -0.80 25.11 4.69
N SER A 116 0.51 25.01 4.65
CA SER A 116 1.28 24.19 3.72
C SER A 116 2.45 23.54 4.46
N VAL A 117 3.32 22.87 3.74
CA VAL A 117 4.57 22.36 4.31
C VAL A 117 5.40 23.45 4.99
N ASP A 118 5.40 24.66 4.43
CA ASP A 118 6.15 25.80 4.99
C ASP A 118 5.63 26.25 6.37
N SER A 119 4.38 25.91 6.69
CA SER A 119 3.80 26.18 8.01
C SER A 119 4.56 25.49 9.15
N TYR A 120 5.24 24.41 8.87
CA TYR A 120 5.99 23.60 9.84
C TYR A 120 7.48 23.93 9.89
N THR A 121 7.96 24.86 9.04
CA THR A 121 9.39 25.18 8.92
C THR A 121 9.99 25.60 10.25
N GLY A 122 11.06 24.93 10.64
CA GLY A 122 11.78 25.18 11.89
C GLY A 122 11.07 24.72 13.16
N GLN A 123 9.93 24.04 13.06
CA GLN A 123 9.15 23.56 14.20
C GLN A 123 9.31 22.06 14.42
N ILE A 124 9.21 21.28 13.36
CA ILE A 124 9.39 19.83 13.36
C ILE A 124 10.10 19.41 12.07
N ASP A 125 10.70 18.23 12.12
CA ASP A 125 11.29 17.65 10.92
C ASP A 125 10.23 17.29 9.88
N TYR A 126 10.60 17.41 8.62
CA TYR A 126 9.71 17.12 7.49
C TYR A 126 9.09 15.72 7.56
N SER A 127 9.83 14.74 8.07
CA SER A 127 9.38 13.36 8.27
C SER A 127 8.29 13.21 9.33
N LEU A 128 8.25 14.11 10.31
CA LEU A 128 7.36 14.08 11.46
C LEU A 128 6.08 14.90 11.26
N ILE A 129 5.91 15.56 10.10
CA ILE A 129 4.68 16.29 9.81
C ILE A 129 3.49 15.33 9.85
N PRO A 130 2.43 15.66 10.60
CA PRO A 130 1.29 14.77 10.80
C PRO A 130 0.58 14.38 9.50
N LYS A 131 -0.14 13.26 9.56
CA LYS A 131 -1.03 12.77 8.49
C LYS A 131 -2.48 12.83 8.96
N LEU A 132 -3.38 12.98 8.01
CA LEU A 132 -4.82 12.82 8.21
C LEU A 132 -5.27 11.58 7.42
N GLY A 133 -5.38 10.44 8.08
CA GLY A 133 -5.60 9.17 7.38
C GLY A 133 -4.48 8.93 6.36
N ASP A 134 -4.85 8.79 5.09
CA ASP A 134 -3.90 8.60 3.98
C ASP A 134 -3.33 9.91 3.42
N ILE A 135 -3.85 11.06 3.87
CA ILE A 135 -3.43 12.37 3.38
C ILE A 135 -2.22 12.86 4.18
N GLU A 136 -1.11 13.07 3.50
CA GLU A 136 0.07 13.68 4.08
C GLU A 136 -0.09 15.22 4.10
N LEU A 137 -0.14 15.82 5.29
CA LEU A 137 -0.29 17.27 5.42
C LEU A 137 0.92 18.04 4.87
N ARG A 138 2.06 17.40 4.76
CA ARG A 138 3.26 17.95 4.10
C ARG A 138 3.10 18.13 2.58
N ALA A 139 2.17 17.41 1.95
CA ALA A 139 1.90 17.47 0.51
C ALA A 139 0.54 18.12 0.20
N ALA A 140 -0.11 18.71 1.20
CA ALA A 140 -1.44 19.28 1.10
C ALA A 140 -1.45 20.79 1.35
N VAL A 141 -2.40 21.48 0.73
CA VAL A 141 -2.79 22.85 1.11
C VAL A 141 -4.03 22.73 1.98
N ASP A 142 -3.92 23.18 3.23
CA ASP A 142 -4.92 22.95 4.26
C ASP A 142 -5.62 24.24 4.66
N PHE A 143 -6.91 24.31 4.39
CA PHE A 143 -7.79 25.43 4.73
C PHE A 143 -8.64 25.17 5.97
N ARG A 144 -8.44 24.07 6.66
CA ARG A 144 -9.27 23.69 7.79
C ARG A 144 -9.18 24.72 8.93
N PRO A 145 -10.30 25.12 9.50
CA PRO A 145 -10.34 25.90 10.72
C PRO A 145 -10.02 25.01 11.94
N ARG A 146 -9.80 25.63 13.07
CA ARG A 146 -9.62 24.93 14.34
C ARG A 146 -10.75 25.23 15.31
N VAL A 147 -10.99 24.33 16.24
CA VAL A 147 -11.81 24.57 17.41
C VAL A 147 -11.09 25.53 18.36
N ALA A 148 -11.83 26.38 19.05
CA ALA A 148 -11.24 27.20 20.09
C ALA A 148 -10.75 26.33 21.26
N ASN A 149 -9.65 26.71 21.89
CA ASN A 149 -9.11 25.99 23.02
C ASN A 149 -10.15 25.88 24.13
N GLY A 150 -10.27 24.71 24.73
CA GLY A 150 -11.26 24.43 25.77
C GLY A 150 -12.70 24.30 25.28
N SER A 151 -12.97 24.41 23.97
CA SER A 151 -14.31 24.26 23.40
C SER A 151 -14.48 22.91 22.71
N ALA A 152 -15.51 22.18 23.09
CA ALA A 152 -15.82 20.90 22.48
C ALA A 152 -16.46 21.03 21.09
N ASN A 153 -17.15 22.13 20.85
CA ASN A 153 -17.98 22.29 19.67
C ASN A 153 -17.35 23.20 18.63
N PHE A 154 -17.31 22.72 17.40
CA PHE A 154 -16.97 23.55 16.26
C PHE A 154 -18.18 24.39 15.86
N THR A 155 -18.09 25.71 16.05
CA THR A 155 -19.16 26.65 15.71
C THR A 155 -19.04 27.21 14.29
N GLY A 156 -17.91 27.03 13.65
CA GLY A 156 -17.62 27.61 12.34
C GLY A 156 -17.45 29.15 12.36
N THR A 157 -17.33 29.75 13.55
CA THR A 157 -17.22 31.21 13.75
C THR A 157 -16.02 31.58 14.62
N GLY A 158 -15.65 32.85 14.61
CA GLY A 158 -14.60 33.39 15.46
C GLY A 158 -13.20 33.22 14.91
N ALA A 159 -12.21 33.34 15.79
CA ALA A 159 -10.78 33.26 15.42
C ALA A 159 -10.35 31.90 14.88
N SER A 160 -11.18 30.87 15.06
CA SER A 160 -10.96 29.53 14.53
C SER A 160 -11.29 29.37 13.06
N THR A 161 -12.08 30.31 12.49
CA THR A 161 -12.43 30.26 11.06
C THR A 161 -11.27 30.73 10.21
N SER A 162 -11.03 30.01 9.14
CA SER A 162 -10.14 30.44 8.08
C SER A 162 -10.91 30.66 6.79
N PHE A 163 -10.26 31.29 5.83
CA PHE A 163 -10.83 31.39 4.51
C PHE A 163 -11.02 30.00 3.92
N ALA A 164 -12.23 29.71 3.46
CA ALA A 164 -12.51 28.46 2.74
C ALA A 164 -12.84 28.80 1.28
N PRO A 165 -12.14 28.22 0.31
CA PRO A 165 -12.46 28.42 -1.10
C PRO A 165 -13.86 27.88 -1.40
N VAL A 166 -14.63 28.62 -2.22
CA VAL A 166 -15.94 28.18 -2.67
C VAL A 166 -15.75 27.10 -3.75
N LYS A 167 -16.57 26.05 -3.72
CA LYS A 167 -16.55 24.99 -4.72
C LYS A 167 -16.66 25.58 -6.13
N GLY A 168 -15.74 25.16 -7.01
CA GLY A 168 -15.70 25.60 -8.41
C GLY A 168 -14.92 26.89 -8.67
N THR A 169 -14.33 27.54 -7.65
CA THR A 169 -13.39 28.64 -7.85
C THR A 169 -12.02 28.11 -8.26
N GLN A 170 -11.31 28.89 -9.09
CA GLN A 170 -9.95 28.57 -9.46
C GLN A 170 -8.99 28.92 -8.32
N PHE A 171 -8.05 28.02 -8.07
CA PHE A 171 -6.96 28.19 -7.14
C PHE A 171 -5.64 28.03 -7.91
N SER A 172 -4.73 28.98 -7.75
CA SER A 172 -3.40 28.95 -8.35
C SER A 172 -2.36 28.96 -7.24
N THR A 173 -1.40 28.07 -7.31
CA THR A 173 -0.29 27.98 -6.36
C THR A 173 0.97 27.50 -7.07
N ASP A 174 2.13 27.95 -6.58
CA ASP A 174 3.42 27.42 -6.98
C ASP A 174 3.79 26.28 -6.05
N ILE A 175 4.21 25.16 -6.64
CA ILE A 175 4.55 23.95 -5.91
C ILE A 175 6.01 23.59 -6.18
N GLN A 176 6.78 23.41 -5.12
CA GLN A 176 8.11 22.83 -5.18
C GLN A 176 8.02 21.35 -4.78
N PHE A 177 8.71 20.48 -5.50
CA PHE A 177 8.71 19.05 -5.24
C PHE A 177 10.10 18.46 -5.44
N TYR A 178 10.40 17.41 -4.71
CA TYR A 178 11.66 16.69 -4.85
C TYR A 178 11.62 15.77 -6.06
N LEU A 179 12.75 15.70 -6.74
CA LEU A 179 12.95 14.81 -7.89
C LEU A 179 13.86 13.66 -7.50
N PRO A 180 13.67 12.47 -8.09
CA PRO A 180 14.58 11.36 -7.89
C PRO A 180 15.94 11.67 -8.54
N ARG A 181 17.00 11.05 -8.02
CA ARG A 181 18.35 11.12 -8.59
C ARG A 181 19.07 9.79 -8.43
N ILE A 182 20.12 9.62 -9.21
CA ILE A 182 21.01 8.45 -9.13
C ILE A 182 22.40 8.96 -8.80
N ASP A 183 22.97 8.48 -7.70
CA ASP A 183 24.32 8.80 -7.27
C ASP A 183 25.22 7.58 -7.46
N LYS A 184 26.51 7.79 -7.75
CA LYS A 184 27.52 6.72 -7.81
C LYS A 184 28.56 6.91 -6.72
N VAL A 185 28.84 5.83 -6.00
CA VAL A 185 29.94 5.75 -5.04
C VAL A 185 31.12 5.09 -5.71
N TYR A 186 32.28 5.69 -5.59
CA TYR A 186 33.52 5.19 -6.19
C TYR A 186 34.67 5.25 -5.21
N LEU A 187 35.71 4.50 -5.50
CA LEU A 187 37.00 4.53 -4.83
C LEU A 187 38.02 5.14 -5.77
N ASN A 188 38.70 6.21 -5.35
CA ASN A 188 39.74 6.84 -6.16
C ASN A 188 41.08 6.08 -6.06
N ALA A 189 42.05 6.44 -6.90
CA ALA A 189 43.37 5.84 -6.90
C ALA A 189 44.14 6.05 -5.59
N GLY A 190 43.78 7.06 -4.80
CA GLY A 190 44.34 7.33 -3.47
C GLY A 190 43.76 6.47 -2.34
N GLY A 191 42.77 5.63 -2.62
CA GLY A 191 42.09 4.79 -1.62
C GLY A 191 40.98 5.50 -0.84
N GLU A 192 40.53 6.65 -1.29
CA GLU A 192 39.44 7.41 -0.66
C GLU A 192 38.12 7.17 -1.36
N PHE A 193 37.04 7.10 -0.56
CA PHE A 193 35.70 7.00 -1.10
C PHE A 193 35.20 8.37 -1.56
N GLY A 194 34.61 8.40 -2.74
CA GLY A 194 33.97 9.58 -3.28
C GLY A 194 32.55 9.27 -3.73
N VAL A 195 31.72 10.31 -3.80
CA VAL A 195 30.37 10.24 -4.33
C VAL A 195 30.26 11.18 -5.51
N SER A 196 29.77 10.69 -6.64
CA SER A 196 29.38 11.49 -7.80
C SER A 196 27.86 11.65 -7.75
N PRO A 197 27.33 12.82 -7.32
CA PRO A 197 25.90 13.05 -7.26
C PRO A 197 25.32 13.25 -8.65
N GLY A 198 24.20 12.61 -8.92
CA GLY A 198 23.46 12.81 -10.14
C GLY A 198 22.62 14.08 -10.12
N VAL A 199 22.17 14.50 -11.29
CA VAL A 199 21.26 15.64 -11.44
C VAL A 199 19.83 15.17 -11.16
N PRO A 200 19.12 15.77 -10.18
CA PRO A 200 17.73 15.44 -9.94
C PRO A 200 16.88 15.72 -11.19
N SER A 201 16.12 14.73 -11.63
CA SER A 201 15.22 14.88 -12.77
C SER A 201 14.06 13.88 -12.69
N ARG A 202 13.03 14.10 -13.52
CA ARG A 202 11.89 13.16 -13.60
C ARG A 202 12.35 11.77 -14.08
N TYR A 203 13.39 11.72 -14.91
CA TYR A 203 14.06 10.51 -15.38
C TYR A 203 15.56 10.66 -15.12
N PRO A 204 16.04 10.34 -13.92
CA PRO A 204 17.43 10.58 -13.56
C PRO A 204 18.38 9.71 -14.37
N ALA A 205 19.43 10.32 -14.85
CA ALA A 205 20.56 9.63 -15.48
C ALA A 205 21.68 9.42 -14.45
N ALA A 206 22.34 8.27 -14.53
CA ALA A 206 23.48 8.01 -13.67
C ALA A 206 24.66 8.90 -14.07
N PRO A 207 25.32 9.58 -13.11
CA PRO A 207 26.46 10.45 -13.41
C PRO A 207 27.69 9.65 -13.84
N ASP A 208 28.62 10.34 -14.51
CA ASP A 208 29.93 9.77 -14.76
C ASP A 208 30.81 9.81 -13.51
N ILE A 209 31.71 8.85 -13.39
CA ILE A 209 32.72 8.81 -12.34
C ILE A 209 34.07 9.25 -12.88
N PRO A 210 35.02 9.75 -12.08
CA PRO A 210 36.38 10.05 -12.51
C PRO A 210 37.05 8.84 -13.15
N SER A 211 37.85 9.08 -14.21
CA SER A 211 38.46 8.03 -15.03
C SER A 211 39.38 7.09 -14.27
N ASP A 212 40.02 7.59 -13.20
CA ASP A 212 40.96 6.81 -12.36
C ASP A 212 40.27 6.21 -11.12
N SER A 213 38.96 6.06 -11.16
CA SER A 213 38.16 5.59 -10.01
C SER A 213 37.47 4.28 -10.31
N MET A 214 37.32 3.47 -9.28
CA MET A 214 36.58 2.21 -9.33
C MET A 214 35.14 2.43 -8.84
N HIS A 215 34.16 2.10 -9.66
CA HIS A 215 32.76 2.17 -9.31
C HIS A 215 32.39 1.06 -8.31
N LEU A 216 31.85 1.42 -7.15
CA LEU A 216 31.47 0.47 -6.09
C LEU A 216 29.98 0.25 -5.98
N TYR A 217 29.24 1.35 -5.93
CA TYR A 217 27.79 1.30 -5.74
C TYR A 217 27.08 2.32 -6.63
N THR A 218 25.92 1.93 -7.11
CA THR A 218 24.93 2.84 -7.67
C THR A 218 23.81 2.98 -6.66
N MET A 219 23.47 4.20 -6.28
CA MET A 219 22.38 4.50 -5.37
C MET A 219 21.25 5.18 -6.12
N THR A 220 20.09 4.55 -6.15
CA THR A 220 18.87 5.17 -6.69
C THR A 220 18.12 5.77 -5.52
N ILE A 221 18.00 7.09 -5.52
CA ILE A 221 17.35 7.86 -4.47
C ILE A 221 15.98 8.31 -5.01
N PRO A 222 14.88 7.71 -4.54
CA PRO A 222 13.54 8.14 -4.92
C PRO A 222 13.25 9.58 -4.51
N ALA A 223 12.23 10.17 -5.12
CA ALA A 223 11.71 11.44 -4.62
C ALA A 223 11.13 11.25 -3.20
N TYR A 224 11.33 12.24 -2.34
CA TYR A 224 10.84 12.23 -0.95
C TYR A 224 11.42 11.11 -0.07
N THR A 225 12.66 10.71 -0.32
CA THR A 225 13.38 9.77 0.56
C THR A 225 13.58 10.38 1.95
N LEU A 226 13.03 9.74 2.95
CA LEU A 226 13.09 10.19 4.36
C LEU A 226 14.01 9.32 5.20
N ASN A 227 14.22 8.09 4.81
CA ASN A 227 15.03 7.11 5.53
C ASN A 227 16.07 6.49 4.60
N ALA A 228 17.23 6.16 5.16
CA ALA A 228 18.29 5.49 4.40
C ALA A 228 17.84 4.13 3.79
N GLY A 229 16.89 3.47 4.43
CA GLY A 229 16.33 2.20 3.93
C GLY A 229 15.48 2.30 2.68
N GLU A 230 15.07 3.51 2.29
CA GLU A 230 14.30 3.77 1.06
C GLU A 230 15.20 3.92 -0.17
N VAL A 231 16.52 4.03 0.04
CA VAL A 231 17.51 4.13 -1.04
C VAL A 231 17.82 2.75 -1.56
N GLU A 232 17.61 2.54 -2.84
CA GLU A 232 18.02 1.32 -3.52
C GLU A 232 19.52 1.38 -3.80
N VAL A 233 20.27 0.44 -3.22
CA VAL A 233 21.72 0.37 -3.35
C VAL A 233 22.09 -0.86 -4.18
N GLN A 234 22.64 -0.64 -5.34
CA GLN A 234 23.16 -1.68 -6.20
C GLN A 234 24.68 -1.76 -6.08
N PHE A 235 25.18 -2.88 -5.58
CA PHE A 235 26.61 -3.17 -5.54
C PHE A 235 27.12 -3.57 -6.93
N ILE A 236 28.26 -3.01 -7.36
CA ILE A 236 28.93 -3.39 -8.59
C ILE A 236 30.05 -4.34 -8.27
N ASP A 237 29.90 -5.59 -8.65
CA ASP A 237 30.92 -6.61 -8.44
C ASP A 237 32.13 -6.38 -9.37
N GLN A 238 33.21 -5.90 -8.81
CA GLN A 238 34.50 -5.68 -9.48
C GLN A 238 35.43 -6.89 -9.34
N ARG A 239 34.86 -8.04 -9.19
CA ARG A 239 35.61 -9.28 -8.96
C ARG A 239 36.55 -9.59 -10.13
N ARG A 240 37.85 -9.74 -9.83
CA ARG A 240 38.79 -10.37 -10.77
C ARG A 240 38.53 -11.88 -10.79
N TYR A 241 38.32 -12.41 -11.96
CA TYR A 241 38.24 -13.86 -12.11
C TYR A 241 39.63 -14.48 -11.90
N THR A 242 39.71 -15.43 -10.98
CA THR A 242 40.92 -16.24 -10.80
C THR A 242 40.99 -17.31 -11.87
N MET A 243 42.19 -17.90 -12.07
CA MET A 243 42.33 -19.04 -12.99
C MET A 243 41.40 -20.22 -12.66
N ARG A 244 41.05 -20.36 -11.37
CA ARG A 244 40.07 -21.33 -10.91
C ARG A 244 38.65 -21.00 -11.41
N ASP A 245 38.27 -19.75 -11.34
CA ASP A 245 36.96 -19.28 -11.82
C ASP A 245 36.85 -19.43 -13.33
N ILE A 246 37.93 -19.11 -14.06
CA ILE A 246 38.03 -19.32 -15.52
C ILE A 246 37.84 -20.77 -15.86
N GLY A 247 38.51 -21.70 -15.13
CA GLY A 247 38.34 -23.15 -15.33
C GLY A 247 36.92 -23.63 -15.01
N GLN A 248 36.20 -22.97 -14.09
CA GLN A 248 34.79 -23.28 -13.86
C GLN A 248 33.89 -22.80 -15.00
N ILE A 249 34.18 -21.61 -15.54
CA ILE A 249 33.47 -21.08 -16.70
C ILE A 249 33.68 -21.96 -17.91
N GLU A 250 34.92 -22.38 -18.16
CA GLU A 250 35.26 -23.34 -19.25
C GLU A 250 34.46 -24.64 -19.14
N LYS A 251 34.40 -25.23 -17.95
CA LYS A 251 33.57 -26.42 -17.74
C LYS A 251 32.10 -26.21 -18.04
N ARG A 252 31.57 -25.06 -17.65
CA ARG A 252 30.18 -24.71 -17.95
C ARG A 252 29.95 -24.50 -19.44
N ILE A 253 30.87 -23.87 -20.12
CA ILE A 253 30.80 -23.67 -21.59
C ILE A 253 30.81 -25.04 -22.28
N ASN A 254 31.71 -25.94 -21.93
CA ASN A 254 31.78 -27.27 -22.50
C ASN A 254 30.49 -28.07 -22.27
N GLN A 255 29.85 -27.90 -21.10
CA GLN A 255 28.54 -28.50 -20.84
C GLN A 255 27.45 -27.93 -21.72
N ILE A 256 27.41 -26.59 -21.88
CA ILE A 256 26.44 -25.90 -22.74
C ILE A 256 26.62 -26.35 -24.20
N GLU A 257 27.86 -26.41 -24.69
CA GLU A 257 28.17 -26.95 -26.02
C GLU A 257 27.64 -28.36 -26.18
N TYR A 258 27.94 -29.25 -25.23
CA TYR A 258 27.44 -30.62 -25.26
C TYR A 258 25.92 -30.70 -25.36
N TYR A 259 25.20 -29.98 -24.48
CA TYR A 259 23.74 -29.98 -24.52
C TYR A 259 23.18 -29.32 -25.75
N SER A 260 23.83 -28.26 -26.25
CA SER A 260 23.43 -27.56 -27.49
C SER A 260 23.54 -28.48 -28.69
N VAL A 261 24.67 -29.23 -28.81
CA VAL A 261 24.87 -30.19 -29.89
C VAL A 261 23.89 -31.37 -29.77
N LEU A 262 23.66 -31.86 -28.55
CA LEU A 262 22.67 -32.91 -28.32
C LEU A 262 21.25 -32.47 -28.72
N SER A 263 20.83 -31.28 -28.28
CA SER A 263 19.52 -30.74 -28.65
C SER A 263 19.38 -30.51 -30.16
N PHE A 264 20.47 -30.06 -30.81
CA PHE A 264 20.47 -29.93 -32.26
C PHE A 264 20.31 -31.26 -32.97
N LEU A 265 21.05 -32.31 -32.51
CA LEU A 265 20.95 -33.66 -33.06
C LEU A 265 19.57 -34.30 -32.83
N GLU A 266 18.98 -34.04 -31.65
CA GLU A 266 17.62 -34.50 -31.36
C GLU A 266 16.60 -33.83 -32.28
N ALA A 267 16.72 -32.50 -32.49
CA ALA A 267 15.87 -31.76 -33.41
C ALA A 267 16.03 -32.21 -34.86
N GLU A 268 17.27 -32.48 -35.27
CA GLU A 268 17.55 -33.03 -36.62
C GLU A 268 16.97 -34.43 -36.77
N ALA A 269 17.14 -35.30 -35.76
CA ALA A 269 16.56 -36.64 -35.76
C ALA A 269 15.03 -36.63 -35.82
N GLN A 270 14.38 -35.69 -35.11
CA GLN A 270 12.93 -35.50 -35.17
C GLN A 270 12.44 -34.99 -36.52
N ASN A 271 13.24 -34.14 -37.17
CA ASN A 271 12.90 -33.54 -38.48
C ASN A 271 13.31 -34.42 -39.67
N THR A 272 14.14 -35.43 -39.45
CA THR A 272 14.59 -36.35 -40.50
C THR A 272 13.43 -37.20 -41.01
N GLN A 273 12.99 -36.92 -42.22
CA GLN A 273 11.98 -37.73 -42.91
C GLN A 273 12.65 -38.70 -43.84
N VAL A 274 12.48 -40.00 -43.55
CA VAL A 274 12.89 -41.07 -44.49
C VAL A 274 11.70 -41.36 -45.39
N LEU A 275 11.82 -40.93 -46.65
CA LEU A 275 10.78 -41.16 -47.66
C LEU A 275 10.95 -42.47 -48.35
N ASP A 276 9.86 -43.11 -48.75
CA ASP A 276 9.85 -44.27 -49.62
C ASP A 276 9.89 -43.86 -51.11
N SER A 277 9.88 -44.82 -52.00
CA SER A 277 9.89 -44.55 -53.46
C SER A 277 8.69 -43.78 -53.96
N ASN A 278 7.62 -43.68 -53.18
CA ASN A 278 6.39 -42.93 -53.49
C ASN A 278 6.30 -41.60 -52.75
N ASN A 279 7.41 -41.14 -52.19
CA ASN A 279 7.50 -39.87 -51.45
C ASN A 279 6.67 -39.82 -50.13
N ASN A 280 6.32 -40.97 -49.57
CA ASN A 280 5.63 -41.07 -48.30
C ASN A 280 6.68 -41.28 -47.17
N SER A 281 6.46 -40.63 -46.04
CA SER A 281 7.33 -40.81 -44.86
C SER A 281 7.23 -42.26 -44.34
N ARG A 282 8.38 -42.92 -44.18
CA ARG A 282 8.48 -44.24 -43.55
C ARG A 282 8.22 -44.17 -42.04
N TRP A 283 8.49 -43.02 -41.44
CA TRP A 283 8.25 -42.77 -40.04
C TRP A 283 6.89 -42.08 -39.90
N LYS A 284 5.99 -42.73 -39.17
CA LYS A 284 4.68 -42.14 -38.85
C LYS A 284 4.70 -41.72 -37.41
N SER A 285 4.63 -40.43 -37.18
CA SER A 285 4.36 -39.85 -35.87
C SER A 285 2.91 -39.42 -35.80
N GLY A 286 2.25 -39.65 -34.72
CA GLY A 286 0.85 -39.26 -34.53
C GLY A 286 0.26 -39.94 -33.33
N TYR A 287 -0.95 -39.61 -33.05
CA TYR A 287 -1.72 -40.25 -31.99
C TYR A 287 -2.53 -41.41 -32.56
N LEU A 288 -2.45 -42.57 -31.92
CA LEU A 288 -3.38 -43.66 -32.19
C LEU A 288 -4.68 -43.34 -31.41
N VAL A 289 -5.70 -43.07 -32.14
CA VAL A 289 -7.02 -42.77 -31.56
C VAL A 289 -7.97 -43.90 -31.86
N ASP A 290 -8.71 -44.34 -30.85
CA ASP A 290 -9.80 -45.29 -31.00
C ASP A 290 -10.88 -44.67 -31.91
N ALA A 291 -11.41 -45.45 -32.83
CA ALA A 291 -12.52 -45.05 -33.72
C ALA A 291 -13.85 -44.86 -32.96
N PHE A 292 -13.88 -45.13 -31.67
CA PHE A 292 -15.09 -45.08 -30.82
C PHE A 292 -16.28 -45.86 -31.39
N SER A 293 -16.01 -46.86 -32.19
CA SER A 293 -17.02 -47.68 -32.84
C SER A 293 -17.42 -48.93 -32.03
N ASN A 294 -16.62 -49.29 -31.01
CA ASN A 294 -16.84 -50.48 -30.22
C ASN A 294 -16.23 -50.31 -28.80
N THR A 295 -17.00 -50.63 -27.77
CA THR A 295 -16.56 -50.59 -26.37
C THR A 295 -15.52 -51.64 -26.00
N ARG A 296 -15.33 -52.66 -26.86
CA ARG A 296 -14.31 -53.72 -26.63
C ARG A 296 -12.88 -53.23 -26.92
N MET A 297 -12.71 -52.19 -27.70
CA MET A 297 -11.41 -51.64 -28.08
C MET A 297 -10.83 -50.69 -27.04
N SER A 298 -11.68 -50.11 -26.21
CA SER A 298 -11.25 -49.28 -25.11
C SER A 298 -11.03 -50.11 -23.87
N ARG A 299 -10.03 -49.78 -23.10
CA ARG A 299 -9.73 -50.38 -21.78
C ARG A 299 -10.76 -49.98 -20.72
N SER A 300 -12.04 -50.17 -21.00
CA SER A 300 -13.13 -49.74 -20.12
C SER A 300 -13.14 -50.40 -18.74
N ASN A 301 -12.42 -51.54 -18.61
CA ASN A 301 -12.31 -52.29 -17.34
C ASN A 301 -11.16 -51.80 -16.44
N SER A 302 -10.31 -50.89 -16.91
CA SER A 302 -9.26 -50.34 -16.05
C SER A 302 -9.87 -49.42 -15.00
N PRO A 303 -9.54 -49.55 -13.69
CA PRO A 303 -10.03 -48.69 -12.66
C PRO A 303 -9.60 -47.21 -12.84
N GLU A 304 -8.55 -46.99 -13.63
CA GLU A 304 -8.06 -45.64 -13.97
C GLU A 304 -8.77 -45.06 -15.19
N TYR A 305 -9.40 -45.89 -16.03
CA TYR A 305 -10.09 -45.43 -17.22
C TYR A 305 -11.56 -45.10 -16.94
N LYS A 306 -11.84 -43.84 -16.78
CA LYS A 306 -13.18 -43.30 -16.42
C LYS A 306 -13.82 -42.52 -17.59
N ALA A 307 -13.52 -42.88 -18.82
CA ALA A 307 -14.12 -42.24 -19.97
C ALA A 307 -15.36 -42.98 -20.46
N ALA A 308 -16.39 -42.25 -20.84
CA ALA A 308 -17.58 -42.76 -21.49
C ALA A 308 -17.46 -42.62 -23.00
N VAL A 309 -17.71 -43.69 -23.72
CA VAL A 309 -17.74 -43.70 -25.19
C VAL A 309 -19.18 -43.59 -25.66
N ASP A 310 -19.49 -42.50 -26.39
CA ASP A 310 -20.77 -42.38 -27.09
C ASP A 310 -20.67 -43.02 -28.46
N LEU A 311 -21.22 -44.22 -28.59
CA LEU A 311 -21.17 -44.98 -29.84
C LEU A 311 -21.92 -44.37 -30.98
N ARG A 312 -22.96 -43.57 -30.69
CA ARG A 312 -23.79 -42.92 -31.72
C ARG A 312 -23.10 -41.70 -32.32
N ALA A 313 -22.52 -40.88 -31.45
CA ALA A 313 -21.79 -39.69 -31.85
C ALA A 313 -20.31 -39.99 -32.19
N ARG A 314 -19.80 -41.20 -31.90
CA ARG A 314 -18.40 -41.57 -32.05
C ARG A 314 -17.45 -40.62 -31.33
N THR A 315 -17.84 -40.20 -30.14
CA THR A 315 -17.08 -39.25 -29.32
C THR A 315 -16.72 -39.87 -28.01
N LEU A 316 -15.53 -39.51 -27.51
CA LEU A 316 -15.09 -39.77 -26.15
C LEU A 316 -15.57 -38.63 -25.26
N ARG A 317 -16.31 -38.97 -24.23
CA ARG A 317 -16.69 -38.01 -23.20
C ARG A 317 -15.71 -38.09 -22.04
N PRO A 318 -15.27 -36.96 -21.47
CA PRO A 318 -14.41 -36.98 -20.29
C PRO A 318 -15.14 -37.65 -19.11
N PRO A 319 -14.40 -38.26 -18.19
CA PRO A 319 -15.00 -38.79 -16.98
C PRO A 319 -15.66 -37.67 -16.19
N PHE A 320 -16.88 -37.90 -15.77
CA PHE A 320 -17.59 -36.99 -14.90
C PHE A 320 -18.28 -37.75 -13.78
N ALA A 321 -18.35 -37.14 -12.63
CA ALA A 321 -19.14 -37.65 -11.52
C ALA A 321 -20.37 -36.73 -11.37
N GLN A 322 -21.56 -37.32 -11.41
CA GLN A 322 -22.76 -36.61 -11.03
C GLN A 322 -22.97 -36.74 -9.53
N GLY A 323 -23.21 -35.64 -8.87
CA GLY A 323 -23.51 -35.60 -7.46
C GLY A 323 -24.37 -34.40 -7.13
N ASN A 324 -25.12 -34.48 -6.08
CA ASN A 324 -25.86 -33.34 -5.56
C ASN A 324 -24.91 -32.52 -4.69
N ALA A 325 -24.67 -31.28 -5.06
CA ALA A 325 -24.01 -30.31 -4.20
C ALA A 325 -25.05 -29.67 -3.29
N ALA A 326 -24.87 -29.81 -1.98
CA ALA A 326 -25.71 -29.10 -1.03
C ALA A 326 -25.39 -27.60 -1.11
N LEU A 327 -26.38 -26.80 -1.42
CA LEU A 327 -26.25 -25.34 -1.40
C LEU A 327 -26.46 -24.86 0.04
N ALA A 328 -25.51 -24.10 0.59
CA ALA A 328 -25.63 -23.47 1.87
C ALA A 328 -26.05 -22.01 1.69
N TYR A 329 -27.17 -21.64 2.30
CA TYR A 329 -27.58 -20.24 2.38
C TYR A 329 -26.86 -19.54 3.53
N HIS A 330 -26.27 -18.41 3.25
CA HIS A 330 -25.66 -17.55 4.25
C HIS A 330 -26.47 -16.27 4.37
N ALA A 331 -27.02 -15.98 5.55
CA ALA A 331 -27.95 -14.87 5.77
C ALA A 331 -27.33 -13.47 5.48
N SER A 332 -26.00 -13.35 5.54
CA SER A 332 -25.28 -12.13 5.19
C SER A 332 -24.94 -12.01 3.70
N SER A 333 -25.28 -13.01 2.88
CA SER A 333 -25.01 -12.96 1.45
C SER A 333 -26.12 -12.18 0.72
N THR A 334 -25.78 -11.71 -0.49
CA THR A 334 -26.74 -11.05 -1.36
C THR A 334 -27.70 -12.03 -2.06
N THR A 335 -27.73 -13.29 -1.65
CA THR A 335 -28.60 -14.31 -2.19
C THR A 335 -29.97 -14.32 -1.50
N GLN A 336 -31.01 -14.68 -2.24
CA GLN A 336 -32.34 -14.88 -1.69
C GLN A 336 -32.64 -16.36 -1.60
N GLN A 337 -33.27 -16.79 -0.50
CA GLN A 337 -33.75 -18.15 -0.32
C GLN A 337 -35.29 -18.17 -0.32
N THR A 338 -35.86 -19.04 -1.15
CA THR A 338 -37.28 -19.30 -1.17
C THR A 338 -37.47 -20.82 -1.14
N GLY A 339 -37.80 -21.36 0.08
CA GLY A 339 -37.77 -22.80 0.30
C GLY A 339 -36.37 -23.38 0.11
N ASP A 340 -36.25 -24.37 -0.73
CA ASP A 340 -34.96 -24.99 -1.09
C ASP A 340 -34.22 -24.30 -2.23
N LEU A 341 -34.80 -23.24 -2.81
CA LEU A 341 -34.21 -22.48 -3.91
C LEU A 341 -33.40 -21.31 -3.38
N ILE A 342 -32.13 -21.26 -3.77
CA ILE A 342 -31.22 -20.12 -3.50
C ILE A 342 -30.94 -19.42 -4.80
N THR A 343 -31.23 -18.12 -4.87
CA THR A 343 -31.03 -17.28 -6.05
C THR A 343 -30.23 -16.03 -5.73
N LEU A 344 -29.60 -15.44 -6.74
CA LEU A 344 -29.05 -14.10 -6.63
C LEU A 344 -30.19 -13.09 -6.49
N PRO A 345 -29.99 -11.99 -5.76
CA PRO A 345 -30.99 -10.93 -5.69
C PRO A 345 -31.22 -10.37 -7.10
N SER A 346 -32.47 -10.34 -7.50
CA SER A 346 -32.84 -9.88 -8.83
C SER A 346 -34.22 -9.24 -8.79
N THR A 347 -34.51 -8.41 -9.74
CA THR A 347 -35.87 -7.97 -10.03
C THR A 347 -36.69 -9.14 -10.56
N SER A 348 -37.99 -9.11 -10.44
CA SER A 348 -38.91 -10.18 -10.82
C SER A 348 -38.71 -10.76 -12.23
N ALA A 349 -38.15 -10.00 -13.15
CA ALA A 349 -37.85 -10.45 -14.51
C ALA A 349 -36.59 -11.35 -14.63
N ALA A 350 -35.67 -11.26 -13.73
CA ALA A 350 -34.41 -12.01 -13.74
C ALA A 350 -34.49 -13.38 -13.04
N ILE A 351 -35.47 -13.57 -12.18
CA ILE A 351 -35.66 -14.82 -11.43
C ILE A 351 -35.93 -16.01 -12.38
N ILE A 352 -36.61 -15.80 -13.48
CA ILE A 352 -36.92 -16.86 -14.44
C ILE A 352 -35.62 -17.40 -15.10
N THR A 353 -34.64 -16.56 -15.31
CA THR A 353 -33.36 -16.94 -15.95
C THR A 353 -32.41 -17.65 -14.98
N GLN A 354 -32.51 -17.36 -13.70
CA GLN A 354 -31.62 -17.92 -12.66
C GLN A 354 -32.00 -19.36 -12.27
N GLY A 355 -33.25 -19.73 -12.43
CA GLY A 355 -33.69 -21.11 -12.18
C GLY A 355 -33.02 -22.18 -13.06
N GLN A 356 -32.35 -21.76 -14.14
CA GLN A 356 -31.60 -22.68 -15.01
C GLN A 356 -30.20 -23.01 -14.51
N TYR A 357 -29.68 -22.27 -13.52
CA TYR A 357 -28.33 -22.48 -12.98
C TYR A 357 -28.33 -23.23 -11.65
N SER A 358 -29.50 -23.57 -11.11
CA SER A 358 -29.60 -24.34 -9.89
C SER A 358 -29.25 -25.79 -10.15
N GLY A 359 -28.04 -26.18 -9.80
CA GLY A 359 -27.73 -27.60 -9.61
C GLY A 359 -26.99 -28.31 -10.73
N GLN A 360 -26.40 -27.66 -11.68
CA GLN A 360 -25.45 -28.30 -12.61
C GLN A 360 -24.07 -27.65 -12.48
N ILE A 361 -23.21 -28.31 -11.74
CA ILE A 361 -21.75 -28.13 -11.78
C ILE A 361 -21.19 -29.34 -12.54
#